data_81943ae793ea04aa11743866e4d3c7f4
#
_entry.id   81943ae793ea04aa11743866e4d3c7f4
#
_cell.length_a   1.000
_cell.length_b   1.000
_cell.length_c   1.000
_cell.angle_alpha   90.00
_cell.angle_beta   90.00
_cell.angle_gamma   90.00
#
_symmetry.space_group_name_H-M   'P 1'
#
loop_
_entity.id
_entity.type
_entity.pdbx_description
1 polymer ?
#
loop_
_entity_poly.entity_id
_entity_poly.type
_entity_poly.pdbx_seq_one_letter_code
_entity_poly.pdbx_strand_id
1 'polypeptide(L)'
;MTEQDKTAGFSLEEDLTVDFNPLEAFAFDDEEDPDAAPSVLAEGPFNMPDPAAVPQFQRELVSFANGETAQQRIEALFAQMPTFHKMLFAILKDCEEPIATADLEAHVEEMKRHHHSVYDPLTFADLLARAGAIEQTDEAGTPLAEVEQEPLRVEVGGTEFWRVAPAPAVYWHLTADGAAQLDTYRPLEMIARLYEDDPRYAEVLTTCLELCARGDGASLREIGDVVDDEPVLQSPKRYAMYFIDKLEHAGAVEWTGQWSITEHGRAYLDSLSEE
;
A
#
# COMPACT_ATOMS: atom_id res chain seq x y z
N MET A 1 -9.98 66.56 -26.56
CA MET A 1 -9.82 65.54 -27.63
C MET A 1 -10.28 64.23 -27.04
N THR A 2 -11.49 63.89 -27.36
CA THR A 2 -12.31 62.83 -26.87
C THR A 2 -12.03 61.53 -27.62
N GLU A 3 -11.76 60.45 -26.94
CA GLU A 3 -11.86 59.11 -27.52
C GLU A 3 -12.80 58.26 -26.67
N GLN A 4 -13.89 57.87 -27.32
CA GLN A 4 -14.99 57.12 -26.77
C GLN A 4 -14.64 55.63 -26.76
N ASP A 5 -14.71 55.07 -25.57
CA ASP A 5 -14.64 53.64 -25.37
C ASP A 5 -16.01 53.01 -25.68
N LYS A 6 -16.05 52.13 -26.65
CA LYS A 6 -17.21 51.35 -27.04
C LYS A 6 -17.15 50.00 -26.33
N THR A 7 -17.72 49.89 -25.17
CA THR A 7 -18.07 48.61 -24.54
C THR A 7 -19.25 48.00 -25.32
N ALA A 8 -18.95 46.97 -26.12
CA ALA A 8 -19.96 46.10 -26.70
C ALA A 8 -20.47 45.16 -25.62
N GLY A 9 -21.69 45.41 -25.11
CA GLY A 9 -22.40 44.50 -24.25
C GLY A 9 -22.77 43.22 -25.02
N PHE A 10 -22.22 42.10 -24.57
CA PHE A 10 -22.64 40.79 -25.03
C PHE A 10 -23.82 40.37 -24.17
N SER A 11 -25.04 40.42 -24.71
CA SER A 11 -26.25 39.93 -24.07
C SER A 11 -26.28 38.40 -24.21
N LEU A 12 -26.16 37.72 -23.05
CA LEU A 12 -26.26 36.25 -22.92
C LEU A 12 -27.67 35.81 -22.52
N GLU A 13 -28.70 36.43 -23.09
CA GLU A 13 -30.07 36.05 -22.82
C GLU A 13 -30.80 35.86 -24.16
N GLU A 14 -30.57 34.77 -24.87
CA GLU A 14 -31.51 34.17 -25.81
C GLU A 14 -30.98 32.80 -26.25
N ASP A 15 -31.83 31.77 -26.14
CA ASP A 15 -31.70 30.40 -26.67
C ASP A 15 -30.97 29.36 -25.83
N LEU A 16 -31.42 29.14 -24.57
CA LEU A 16 -31.16 27.87 -23.84
C LEU A 16 -32.48 27.17 -23.44
N THR A 17 -33.44 27.10 -24.36
CA THR A 17 -34.56 26.14 -24.26
C THR A 17 -34.45 25.09 -25.35
N VAL A 18 -33.32 24.39 -25.39
CA VAL A 18 -33.31 23.07 -26.01
C VAL A 18 -33.80 22.12 -24.92
N ASP A 19 -35.02 21.63 -25.06
CA ASP A 19 -35.55 20.53 -24.26
C ASP A 19 -34.66 19.30 -24.51
N PHE A 20 -33.55 19.20 -23.75
CA PHE A 20 -32.70 18.03 -23.79
C PHE A 20 -33.39 16.92 -22.99
N ASN A 21 -34.09 16.05 -23.71
CA ASN A 21 -34.57 14.79 -23.14
C ASN A 21 -33.44 13.74 -23.19
N PRO A 22 -32.77 13.43 -22.08
CA PRO A 22 -31.66 12.47 -22.07
C PRO A 22 -32.11 11.06 -22.48
N LEU A 23 -33.41 10.74 -22.45
CA LEU A 23 -33.93 9.44 -22.87
C LEU A 23 -34.12 9.33 -24.37
N GLU A 24 -34.31 10.46 -25.08
CA GLU A 24 -34.38 10.46 -26.54
C GLU A 24 -32.99 10.40 -27.20
N ALA A 25 -31.98 10.87 -26.51
CA ALA A 25 -30.58 10.77 -26.99
C ALA A 25 -30.05 9.32 -27.05
N PHE A 26 -30.74 8.38 -26.42
CA PHE A 26 -30.39 6.94 -26.42
C PHE A 26 -31.49 6.07 -27.05
N ALA A 27 -32.46 6.66 -27.76
CA ALA A 27 -33.36 5.89 -28.61
C ALA A 27 -32.55 5.35 -29.81
N PHE A 28 -32.17 4.09 -29.71
CA PHE A 28 -31.67 3.37 -30.88
C PHE A 28 -32.86 3.16 -31.81
N ASP A 29 -32.81 3.70 -33.02
CA ASP A 29 -33.73 3.34 -34.10
C ASP A 29 -33.43 1.85 -34.42
N ASP A 30 -34.32 0.96 -34.01
CA ASP A 30 -34.27 -0.47 -34.33
C ASP A 30 -34.67 -0.77 -35.81
N GLU A 31 -34.69 0.23 -36.68
CA GLU A 31 -34.80 -0.01 -38.10
C GLU A 31 -33.46 -0.50 -38.65
N GLU A 32 -33.32 -1.83 -38.70
CA GLU A 32 -32.22 -2.47 -39.43
C GLU A 32 -32.27 -2.00 -40.88
N ASP A 33 -31.37 -1.08 -41.25
CA ASP A 33 -31.11 -0.73 -42.64
C ASP A 33 -30.49 -1.97 -43.32
N PRO A 34 -31.23 -2.64 -44.24
CA PRO A 34 -30.72 -3.87 -44.87
C PRO A 34 -29.49 -3.61 -45.78
N ASP A 35 -29.18 -2.34 -46.09
CA ASP A 35 -28.00 -1.92 -46.82
C ASP A 35 -26.90 -1.33 -45.92
N ALA A 36 -27.06 -1.35 -44.60
CA ALA A 36 -26.02 -0.92 -43.70
C ALA A 36 -24.79 -1.85 -43.84
N ALA A 37 -23.67 -1.28 -44.21
CA ALA A 37 -22.39 -2.00 -44.21
C ALA A 37 -22.21 -2.66 -42.83
N PRO A 38 -21.75 -3.92 -42.75
CA PRO A 38 -21.58 -4.61 -41.51
C PRO A 38 -20.78 -3.73 -40.53
N SER A 39 -21.37 -3.50 -39.37
CA SER A 39 -20.81 -2.63 -38.34
C SER A 39 -19.33 -2.97 -38.14
N VAL A 40 -18.46 -2.03 -38.47
CA VAL A 40 -17.00 -2.16 -38.27
C VAL A 40 -16.66 -2.49 -36.80
N LEU A 41 -17.62 -2.30 -35.89
CA LEU A 41 -17.49 -2.65 -34.48
C LEU A 41 -17.63 -4.16 -34.21
N ALA A 42 -18.21 -4.94 -35.17
CA ALA A 42 -18.36 -6.40 -34.99
C ALA A 42 -17.06 -7.18 -35.25
N GLU A 43 -16.11 -6.59 -35.98
CA GLU A 43 -14.83 -7.24 -36.32
C GLU A 43 -13.58 -6.35 -36.08
N GLY A 44 -13.75 -5.22 -35.41
CA GLY A 44 -12.64 -4.30 -35.11
C GLY A 44 -11.66 -4.82 -34.04
N PRO A 45 -10.47 -4.21 -33.94
CA PRO A 45 -9.47 -4.56 -32.92
C PRO A 45 -9.95 -4.32 -31.49
N PHE A 46 -11.16 -3.81 -31.31
CA PHE A 46 -11.86 -3.60 -30.03
C PHE A 46 -12.95 -4.64 -29.75
N ASN A 47 -12.94 -5.77 -30.47
CA ASN A 47 -13.78 -6.89 -30.07
C ASN A 47 -13.35 -7.29 -28.66
N MET A 48 -14.12 -6.86 -27.66
CA MET A 48 -13.83 -7.19 -26.26
C MET A 48 -13.84 -8.70 -26.17
N PRO A 49 -12.73 -9.34 -25.75
CA PRO A 49 -12.72 -10.77 -25.54
C PRO A 49 -13.86 -11.11 -24.58
N ASP A 50 -14.52 -12.26 -24.81
CA ASP A 50 -15.54 -12.79 -23.90
C ASP A 50 -15.06 -12.55 -22.46
N PRO A 51 -15.86 -11.88 -21.60
CA PRO A 51 -15.50 -11.67 -20.21
C PRO A 51 -15.06 -12.93 -19.47
N ALA A 52 -15.52 -14.10 -19.92
CA ALA A 52 -15.07 -15.40 -19.44
C ALA A 52 -13.71 -15.82 -19.99
N ALA A 53 -13.26 -15.23 -21.13
CA ALA A 53 -11.98 -15.49 -21.77
C ALA A 53 -10.92 -14.42 -21.43
N VAL A 54 -11.32 -13.29 -20.84
CA VAL A 54 -10.36 -12.33 -20.27
C VAL A 54 -9.67 -13.07 -19.14
N PRO A 55 -8.35 -13.33 -19.23
CA PRO A 55 -7.63 -13.87 -18.09
C PRO A 55 -7.96 -12.94 -16.93
N GLN A 56 -8.55 -13.49 -15.87
CA GLN A 56 -8.86 -12.69 -14.69
C GLN A 56 -7.54 -12.07 -14.24
N PHE A 57 -7.36 -10.78 -14.55
CA PHE A 57 -6.22 -9.98 -14.08
C PHE A 57 -6.26 -9.75 -12.56
N GLN A 58 -7.23 -10.32 -11.87
CA GLN A 58 -7.16 -10.64 -10.46
C GLN A 58 -6.28 -11.89 -10.29
N ARG A 59 -5.00 -11.81 -10.68
CA ARG A 59 -4.02 -12.66 -10.01
C ARG A 59 -4.13 -12.28 -8.56
N GLU A 60 -4.56 -13.23 -7.74
CA GLU A 60 -4.43 -13.07 -6.31
C GLU A 60 -2.98 -12.65 -6.05
N LEU A 61 -2.80 -11.50 -5.40
CA LEU A 61 -1.48 -10.93 -5.07
C LEU A 61 -0.60 -11.99 -4.38
N VAL A 62 -1.25 -12.78 -3.54
CA VAL A 62 -0.66 -13.90 -2.82
C VAL A 62 -1.65 -15.06 -2.86
N SER A 63 -1.19 -16.25 -3.22
CA SER A 63 -1.98 -17.48 -3.15
C SER A 63 -1.44 -18.37 -2.05
N PHE A 64 -2.37 -18.92 -1.27
CA PHE A 64 -2.07 -19.91 -0.23
C PHE A 64 -2.54 -21.28 -0.68
N ALA A 65 -1.75 -22.33 -0.41
CA ALA A 65 -2.15 -23.69 -0.72
C ALA A 65 -3.23 -24.17 0.27
N ASN A 66 -4.10 -25.05 -0.21
CA ASN A 66 -5.14 -25.64 0.64
C ASN A 66 -4.51 -26.50 1.75
N GLY A 67 -4.95 -26.26 2.99
CA GLY A 67 -4.51 -27.04 4.15
C GLY A 67 -3.25 -26.52 4.86
N GLU A 68 -2.70 -25.38 4.43
CA GLU A 68 -1.63 -24.71 5.15
C GLU A 68 -2.10 -24.19 6.51
N THR A 69 -1.21 -24.27 7.52
CA THR A 69 -1.42 -23.63 8.82
C THR A 69 -1.29 -22.11 8.69
N ALA A 70 -1.75 -21.34 9.69
CA ALA A 70 -1.59 -19.89 9.71
C ALA A 70 -0.12 -19.51 9.60
N GLN A 71 0.76 -20.14 10.37
CA GLN A 71 2.20 -19.91 10.30
C GLN A 71 2.77 -20.11 8.89
N GLN A 72 2.41 -21.22 8.20
CA GLN A 72 2.88 -21.47 6.83
C GLN A 72 2.39 -20.42 5.85
N ARG A 73 1.14 -19.95 5.99
CA ARG A 73 0.59 -18.90 5.15
C ARG A 73 1.29 -17.54 5.40
N ILE A 74 1.60 -17.23 6.66
CA ILE A 74 2.35 -16.02 7.01
C ILE A 74 3.76 -16.07 6.41
N GLU A 75 4.48 -17.16 6.57
CA GLU A 75 5.80 -17.35 5.96
C GLU A 75 5.73 -17.23 4.43
N ALA A 76 4.72 -17.83 3.79
CA ALA A 76 4.50 -17.72 2.35
C ALA A 76 4.17 -16.29 1.91
N LEU A 77 3.39 -15.53 2.69
CA LEU A 77 3.09 -14.12 2.43
C LEU A 77 4.38 -13.30 2.41
N PHE A 78 5.19 -13.41 3.46
CA PHE A 78 6.47 -12.69 3.53
C PHE A 78 7.41 -13.11 2.41
N ALA A 79 7.52 -14.38 2.08
CA ALA A 79 8.34 -14.87 0.98
C ALA A 79 7.91 -14.35 -0.40
N GLN A 80 6.59 -14.17 -0.62
CA GLN A 80 6.05 -13.66 -1.89
C GLN A 80 6.10 -12.13 -1.99
N MET A 81 6.22 -11.40 -0.88
CA MET A 81 6.21 -9.94 -0.81
C MET A 81 7.46 -9.33 -0.16
N PRO A 82 8.67 -9.68 -0.62
CA PRO A 82 9.91 -9.26 0.04
C PRO A 82 10.10 -7.73 0.12
N THR A 83 9.64 -7.00 -0.89
CA THR A 83 9.74 -5.53 -0.95
C THR A 83 8.81 -4.81 0.04
N PHE A 84 7.85 -5.52 0.61
CA PHE A 84 6.87 -4.96 1.54
C PHE A 84 7.05 -5.43 2.99
N HIS A 85 8.15 -6.12 3.31
CA HIS A 85 8.41 -6.63 4.66
C HIS A 85 8.29 -5.54 5.72
N LYS A 86 8.92 -4.38 5.50
CA LYS A 86 8.84 -3.24 6.43
C LYS A 86 7.39 -2.83 6.73
N MET A 87 6.57 -2.74 5.67
CA MET A 87 5.15 -2.38 5.80
C MET A 87 4.35 -3.47 6.51
N LEU A 88 4.57 -4.74 6.16
CA LEU A 88 3.90 -5.87 6.81
C LEU A 88 4.23 -5.94 8.30
N PHE A 89 5.52 -5.77 8.69
CA PHE A 89 5.93 -5.74 10.09
C PHE A 89 5.38 -4.52 10.84
N ALA A 90 5.32 -3.35 10.19
CA ALA A 90 4.73 -2.16 10.80
C ALA A 90 3.24 -2.38 11.11
N ILE A 91 2.48 -2.96 10.17
CA ILE A 91 1.06 -3.30 10.40
C ILE A 91 0.92 -4.31 11.55
N LEU A 92 1.76 -5.36 11.60
CA LEU A 92 1.73 -6.30 12.72
C LEU A 92 1.97 -5.59 14.06
N LYS A 93 2.91 -4.66 14.09
CA LYS A 93 3.22 -3.87 15.30
C LYS A 93 2.07 -2.96 15.70
N ASP A 94 1.43 -2.31 14.75
CA ASP A 94 0.27 -1.46 15.02
C ASP A 94 -0.93 -2.25 15.59
N CYS A 95 -1.02 -3.52 15.20
CA CYS A 95 -2.08 -4.42 15.65
C CYS A 95 -1.77 -5.14 16.99
N GLU A 96 -0.66 -4.83 17.71
CA GLU A 96 -0.40 -5.39 19.04
C GLU A 96 -1.52 -5.05 20.04
N GLU A 97 -2.11 -3.87 19.89
CA GLU A 97 -3.35 -3.48 20.54
C GLU A 97 -4.44 -3.30 19.47
N PRO A 98 -5.73 -3.50 19.79
CA PRO A 98 -6.80 -3.31 18.83
C PRO A 98 -6.78 -1.91 18.21
N ILE A 99 -6.55 -1.80 16.91
CA ILE A 99 -6.49 -0.54 16.17
C ILE A 99 -7.71 -0.39 15.26
N ALA A 100 -8.36 0.78 15.25
CA ALA A 100 -9.48 1.05 14.37
C ALA A 100 -9.03 1.03 12.89
N THR A 101 -9.89 0.52 12.01
CA THR A 101 -9.59 0.43 10.55
C THR A 101 -9.14 1.78 9.97
N ALA A 102 -9.78 2.89 10.36
CA ALA A 102 -9.44 4.21 9.85
C ALA A 102 -8.05 4.69 10.29
N ASP A 103 -7.64 4.35 11.52
CA ASP A 103 -6.32 4.73 12.05
C ASP A 103 -5.21 3.88 11.40
N LEU A 104 -5.46 2.58 11.21
CA LEU A 104 -4.55 1.70 10.48
C LEU A 104 -4.39 2.15 9.03
N GLU A 105 -5.49 2.47 8.33
CA GLU A 105 -5.48 2.99 6.97
C GLU A 105 -4.64 4.27 6.87
N ALA A 106 -4.86 5.22 7.79
CA ALA A 106 -4.10 6.48 7.82
C ALA A 106 -2.60 6.25 8.03
N HIS A 107 -2.23 5.30 8.90
CA HIS A 107 -0.83 4.98 9.17
C HIS A 107 -0.16 4.30 7.95
N VAL A 108 -0.83 3.33 7.33
CA VAL A 108 -0.32 2.68 6.10
C VAL A 108 -0.21 3.68 4.95
N GLU A 109 -1.17 4.61 4.81
CA GLU A 109 -1.11 5.67 3.79
C GLU A 109 0.06 6.62 4.02
N GLU A 110 0.41 6.94 5.27
CA GLU A 110 1.61 7.71 5.59
C GLU A 110 2.88 6.98 5.18
N MET A 111 2.98 5.68 5.50
CA MET A 111 4.12 4.86 5.06
C MET A 111 4.23 4.80 3.52
N LYS A 112 3.10 4.71 2.81
CA LYS A 112 3.05 4.69 1.33
C LYS A 112 3.56 5.99 0.69
N ARG A 113 3.53 7.12 1.35
CA ARG A 113 4.10 8.37 0.82
C ARG A 113 5.57 8.24 0.49
N HIS A 114 6.27 7.37 1.20
CA HIS A 114 7.70 7.13 1.03
C HIS A 114 8.00 5.84 0.24
N HIS A 115 7.00 4.97 0.09
CA HIS A 115 7.09 3.73 -0.67
C HIS A 115 6.03 3.72 -1.76
N HIS A 116 6.42 3.94 -3.00
CA HIS A 116 5.49 3.94 -4.13
C HIS A 116 4.79 2.59 -4.28
N SER A 117 3.67 2.44 -3.59
CA SER A 117 2.81 1.27 -3.71
C SER A 117 1.53 1.65 -4.45
N VAL A 118 1.15 0.83 -5.42
CA VAL A 118 -0.13 0.94 -6.15
C VAL A 118 -1.28 0.27 -5.40
N TYR A 119 -0.98 -0.45 -4.32
CA TYR A 119 -1.98 -1.18 -3.55
C TYR A 119 -2.73 -0.23 -2.61
N ASP A 120 -4.01 -0.49 -2.42
CA ASP A 120 -4.80 0.15 -1.38
C ASP A 120 -4.23 -0.18 0.02
N PRO A 121 -4.25 0.76 0.98
CA PRO A 121 -3.72 0.54 2.32
C PRO A 121 -4.26 -0.72 2.99
N LEU A 122 -5.57 -0.96 2.89
CA LEU A 122 -6.22 -2.12 3.50
C LEU A 122 -5.87 -3.44 2.81
N THR A 123 -5.32 -3.41 1.58
CA THR A 123 -4.88 -4.64 0.89
C THR A 123 -3.84 -5.40 1.72
N PHE A 124 -2.93 -4.72 2.39
CA PHE A 124 -1.91 -5.36 3.23
C PHE A 124 -2.51 -5.96 4.50
N ALA A 125 -3.48 -5.25 5.13
CA ALA A 125 -4.20 -5.76 6.28
C ALA A 125 -5.03 -7.01 5.90
N ASP A 126 -5.73 -6.98 4.77
CA ASP A 126 -6.50 -8.12 4.26
C ASP A 126 -5.59 -9.33 3.95
N LEU A 127 -4.40 -9.11 3.38
CA LEU A 127 -3.44 -10.18 3.14
C LEU A 127 -2.93 -10.80 4.43
N LEU A 128 -2.60 -10.00 5.44
CA LEU A 128 -2.21 -10.46 6.76
C LEU A 128 -3.35 -11.21 7.46
N ALA A 129 -4.60 -10.72 7.35
CA ALA A 129 -5.77 -11.42 7.90
C ALA A 129 -6.03 -12.75 7.20
N ARG A 130 -5.95 -12.80 5.87
CA ARG A 130 -6.07 -14.04 5.10
C ARG A 130 -4.96 -15.05 5.45
N ALA A 131 -3.77 -14.58 5.74
CA ALA A 131 -2.68 -15.41 6.22
C ALA A 131 -2.91 -15.89 7.67
N GLY A 132 -3.72 -15.17 8.45
CA GLY A 132 -4.01 -15.46 9.85
C GLY A 132 -3.07 -14.76 10.83
N ALA A 133 -2.35 -13.72 10.39
CA ALA A 133 -1.45 -12.94 11.23
C ALA A 133 -2.16 -11.87 12.07
N ILE A 134 -3.25 -11.31 11.54
CA ILE A 134 -4.15 -10.40 12.24
C ILE A 134 -5.59 -10.86 12.04
N GLU A 135 -6.49 -10.39 12.88
CA GLU A 135 -7.93 -10.69 12.78
C GLU A 135 -8.76 -9.44 13.01
N GLN A 136 -10.00 -9.47 12.50
CA GLN A 136 -10.95 -8.40 12.74
C GLN A 136 -11.65 -8.62 14.08
N THR A 137 -11.64 -7.60 14.91
CA THR A 137 -12.23 -7.62 16.26
C THR A 137 -13.16 -6.43 16.47
N ASP A 138 -13.85 -6.41 17.60
CA ASP A 138 -14.46 -5.20 18.14
C ASP A 138 -13.41 -4.37 18.92
N GLU A 139 -13.80 -3.25 19.48
CA GLU A 139 -12.94 -2.37 20.31
C GLU A 139 -12.35 -3.08 21.53
N ALA A 140 -13.02 -4.11 22.03
CA ALA A 140 -12.59 -4.89 23.18
C ALA A 140 -11.62 -6.04 22.80
N GLY A 141 -11.33 -6.23 21.50
CA GLY A 141 -10.49 -7.30 20.99
C GLY A 141 -11.24 -8.64 20.83
N THR A 142 -12.59 -8.63 20.87
CA THR A 142 -13.37 -9.84 20.59
C THR A 142 -13.45 -10.06 19.08
N PRO A 143 -13.11 -11.26 18.56
CA PRO A 143 -13.26 -11.56 17.13
C PRO A 143 -14.66 -11.24 16.62
N LEU A 144 -14.79 -10.52 15.50
CA LEU A 144 -16.09 -10.11 14.96
C LEU A 144 -17.02 -11.30 14.65
N ALA A 145 -16.46 -12.45 14.35
CA ALA A 145 -17.23 -13.69 14.13
C ALA A 145 -17.94 -14.18 15.41
N GLU A 146 -17.48 -13.77 16.58
CA GLU A 146 -18.03 -14.14 17.89
C GLU A 146 -18.95 -13.05 18.48
N VAL A 147 -19.00 -11.86 17.87
CA VAL A 147 -19.84 -10.76 18.33
C VAL A 147 -21.29 -11.02 17.98
N GLU A 148 -22.11 -11.35 18.99
CA GLU A 148 -23.55 -11.50 18.81
C GLU A 148 -24.21 -10.13 18.60
N GLN A 149 -24.89 -9.97 17.45
CA GLN A 149 -25.65 -8.76 17.13
C GLN A 149 -27.13 -9.03 17.39
N GLU A 150 -27.64 -8.54 18.50
CA GLU A 150 -29.06 -8.58 18.76
C GLU A 150 -29.80 -7.51 17.92
N PRO A 151 -30.85 -7.90 17.17
CA PRO A 151 -31.66 -6.94 16.43
C PRO A 151 -32.34 -5.97 17.38
N LEU A 152 -32.34 -4.68 17.02
CA LEU A 152 -32.96 -3.62 17.82
C LEU A 152 -34.47 -3.60 17.61
N ARG A 153 -35.25 -3.53 18.72
CA ARG A 153 -36.67 -3.22 18.66
C ARG A 153 -36.86 -1.72 18.47
N VAL A 154 -37.60 -1.34 17.44
CA VAL A 154 -37.93 0.05 17.12
C VAL A 154 -39.44 0.16 16.97
N GLU A 155 -40.06 1.10 17.67
CA GLU A 155 -41.49 1.42 17.54
C GLU A 155 -41.65 2.61 16.58
N VAL A 156 -42.44 2.40 15.52
CA VAL A 156 -42.77 3.45 14.56
C VAL A 156 -44.30 3.49 14.42
N GLY A 157 -44.93 4.61 14.83
CA GLY A 157 -46.36 4.80 14.70
C GLY A 157 -47.21 3.80 15.51
N GLY A 158 -46.73 3.32 16.66
CA GLY A 158 -47.43 2.35 17.53
C GLY A 158 -47.27 0.89 17.07
N THR A 159 -46.42 0.63 16.09
CA THR A 159 -46.10 -0.74 15.62
C THR A 159 -44.64 -1.06 15.90
N GLU A 160 -44.39 -2.20 16.52
CA GLU A 160 -43.02 -2.69 16.78
C GLU A 160 -42.40 -3.31 15.53
N PHE A 161 -41.16 -2.90 15.23
CA PHE A 161 -40.34 -3.47 14.15
C PHE A 161 -38.98 -3.94 14.69
N TRP A 162 -38.46 -4.98 14.07
CA TRP A 162 -37.10 -5.40 14.28
C TRP A 162 -36.19 -4.68 13.28
N ARG A 163 -35.21 -3.96 13.78
CA ARG A 163 -34.19 -3.33 12.96
C ARG A 163 -32.88 -4.09 13.10
N VAL A 164 -32.21 -4.37 11.99
CA VAL A 164 -30.86 -4.91 12.02
C VAL A 164 -29.97 -3.95 12.80
N ALA A 165 -29.22 -4.46 13.75
CA ALA A 165 -28.21 -3.65 14.46
C ALA A 165 -27.22 -3.03 13.47
N PRO A 166 -26.75 -1.81 13.73
CA PRO A 166 -25.66 -1.25 12.91
C PRO A 166 -24.44 -2.19 13.00
N ALA A 167 -23.73 -2.33 11.89
CA ALA A 167 -22.48 -3.10 11.91
C ALA A 167 -21.53 -2.54 12.98
N PRO A 168 -20.88 -3.39 13.78
CA PRO A 168 -19.92 -2.95 14.76
C PRO A 168 -18.75 -2.24 14.07
N ALA A 169 -18.10 -1.34 14.79
CA ALA A 169 -16.83 -0.78 14.34
C ALA A 169 -15.79 -1.91 14.23
N VAL A 170 -15.04 -1.92 13.13
CA VAL A 170 -14.03 -2.94 12.87
C VAL A 170 -12.68 -2.44 13.38
N TYR A 171 -12.08 -3.25 14.22
CA TYR A 171 -10.71 -3.11 14.69
C TYR A 171 -9.87 -4.27 14.16
N TRP A 172 -8.57 -4.08 14.11
CA TRP A 172 -7.60 -5.09 13.74
C TRP A 172 -6.75 -5.43 14.95
N HIS A 173 -6.54 -6.69 15.18
CA HIS A 173 -5.76 -7.17 16.32
C HIS A 173 -4.81 -8.29 15.91
N LEU A 174 -3.65 -8.34 16.55
CA LEU A 174 -2.60 -9.31 16.29
C LEU A 174 -3.01 -10.70 16.82
N THR A 175 -2.86 -11.73 16.01
CA THR A 175 -3.04 -13.11 16.44
C THR A 175 -1.77 -13.65 17.12
N ALA A 176 -1.88 -14.82 17.76
CA ALA A 176 -0.70 -15.50 18.33
C ALA A 176 0.35 -15.86 17.26
N ASP A 177 -0.09 -16.30 16.06
CA ASP A 177 0.81 -16.60 14.94
C ASP A 177 1.43 -15.33 14.36
N GLY A 178 0.65 -14.23 14.30
CA GLY A 178 1.17 -12.91 13.92
C GLY A 178 2.21 -12.38 14.92
N ALA A 179 1.98 -12.54 16.21
CA ALA A 179 2.94 -12.17 17.26
C ALA A 179 4.25 -12.97 17.11
N ALA A 180 4.14 -14.28 16.86
CA ALA A 180 5.31 -15.11 16.60
C ALA A 180 6.10 -14.63 15.37
N GLN A 181 5.40 -14.18 14.30
CA GLN A 181 6.05 -13.60 13.14
C GLN A 181 6.71 -12.25 13.47
N LEU A 182 6.02 -11.38 14.22
CA LEU A 182 6.57 -10.08 14.64
C LEU A 182 7.85 -10.27 15.47
N ASP A 183 7.89 -11.29 16.32
CA ASP A 183 9.06 -11.66 17.10
C ASP A 183 10.28 -12.09 16.25
N THR A 184 10.07 -12.44 14.98
CA THR A 184 11.18 -12.71 14.03
C THR A 184 11.85 -11.44 13.50
N TYR A 185 11.23 -10.29 13.66
CA TYR A 185 11.79 -9.01 13.21
C TYR A 185 12.89 -8.56 14.16
N ARG A 186 14.13 -8.78 13.76
CA ARG A 186 15.35 -8.49 14.51
C ARG A 186 16.24 -7.53 13.71
N PRO A 187 15.90 -6.23 13.63
CA PRO A 187 16.64 -5.28 12.78
C PRO A 187 18.14 -5.27 13.09
N LEU A 188 18.55 -5.26 14.35
CA LEU A 188 19.98 -5.28 14.71
C LEU A 188 20.71 -6.54 14.22
N GLU A 189 20.06 -7.71 14.31
CA GLU A 189 20.64 -8.96 13.78
C GLU A 189 20.66 -8.95 12.26
N MET A 190 19.63 -8.38 11.61
CA MET A 190 19.58 -8.23 10.15
C MET A 190 20.69 -7.30 9.64
N ILE A 191 20.92 -6.18 10.33
CA ILE A 191 22.00 -5.25 10.00
C ILE A 191 23.36 -5.95 10.21
N ALA A 192 23.59 -6.60 11.36
CA ALA A 192 24.83 -7.33 11.63
C ALA A 192 25.13 -8.37 10.54
N ARG A 193 24.10 -9.11 10.10
CA ARG A 193 24.24 -10.10 9.03
C ARG A 193 24.68 -9.48 7.69
N LEU A 194 24.30 -8.24 7.36
CA LEU A 194 24.80 -7.58 6.15
C LEU A 194 26.31 -7.41 6.18
N TYR A 195 26.87 -7.12 7.34
CA TYR A 195 28.33 -6.98 7.52
C TYR A 195 29.05 -8.33 7.51
N GLU A 196 28.40 -9.36 8.04
CA GLU A 196 28.94 -10.74 8.04
C GLU A 196 28.92 -11.39 6.66
N ASP A 197 27.82 -11.19 5.89
CA ASP A 197 27.63 -11.81 4.58
C ASP A 197 28.64 -11.31 3.53
N ASP A 198 29.04 -10.03 3.61
CA ASP A 198 29.99 -9.46 2.67
C ASP A 198 30.93 -8.43 3.32
N PRO A 199 31.89 -8.92 4.13
CA PRO A 199 32.78 -8.06 4.95
C PRO A 199 33.57 -7.03 4.14
N ARG A 200 33.80 -7.29 2.85
CA ARG A 200 34.52 -6.36 1.95
C ARG A 200 33.78 -5.02 1.77
N TYR A 201 32.44 -5.00 1.99
CA TYR A 201 31.64 -3.79 1.91
C TYR A 201 31.35 -3.14 3.25
N ALA A 202 31.91 -3.65 4.36
CA ALA A 202 31.63 -3.12 5.69
C ALA A 202 31.93 -1.61 5.79
N GLU A 203 33.05 -1.13 5.25
CA GLU A 203 33.38 0.30 5.24
C GLU A 203 32.38 1.12 4.44
N VAL A 204 31.90 0.59 3.28
CA VAL A 204 30.90 1.27 2.45
C VAL A 204 29.55 1.34 3.17
N LEU A 205 29.10 0.24 3.81
CA LEU A 205 27.87 0.22 4.59
C LEU A 205 27.94 1.21 5.76
N THR A 206 29.08 1.26 6.47
CA THR A 206 29.29 2.23 7.55
C THR A 206 29.24 3.67 7.04
N THR A 207 29.92 3.97 5.92
CA THR A 207 29.88 5.29 5.29
C THR A 207 28.45 5.69 4.90
N CYS A 208 27.67 4.76 4.34
CA CYS A 208 26.26 5.01 4.02
C CYS A 208 25.44 5.34 5.29
N LEU A 209 25.62 4.58 6.38
CA LEU A 209 24.94 4.85 7.65
C LEU A 209 25.34 6.20 8.24
N GLU A 210 26.63 6.56 8.22
CA GLU A 210 27.12 7.84 8.70
C GLU A 210 26.55 9.01 7.93
N LEU A 211 26.42 8.88 6.60
CA LEU A 211 25.80 9.88 5.74
C LEU A 211 24.32 10.05 6.07
N CYS A 212 23.59 8.94 6.23
CA CYS A 212 22.18 8.95 6.63
C CYS A 212 21.97 9.43 8.08
N ALA A 213 23.01 9.37 8.93
CA ALA A 213 22.95 9.81 10.32
C ALA A 213 23.12 11.34 10.49
N ARG A 214 23.39 12.08 9.42
CA ARG A 214 23.44 13.55 9.46
C ARG A 214 22.06 14.13 9.74
N GLY A 215 21.97 15.33 10.31
CA GLY A 215 20.74 15.90 10.87
C GLY A 215 19.50 15.81 9.97
N ASP A 216 19.63 16.10 8.66
CA ASP A 216 18.53 16.04 7.70
C ASP A 216 18.59 14.79 6.79
N GLY A 217 19.47 13.83 7.11
CA GLY A 217 19.74 12.68 6.25
C GLY A 217 20.64 13.01 5.06
N ALA A 218 20.64 12.17 4.03
CA ALA A 218 21.39 12.37 2.79
C ALA A 218 20.58 11.97 1.56
N SER A 219 20.74 12.69 0.47
CA SER A 219 20.20 12.26 -0.82
C SER A 219 21.03 11.12 -1.41
N LEU A 220 20.41 10.29 -2.26
CA LEU A 220 21.13 9.22 -2.95
C LEU A 220 22.33 9.74 -3.76
N ARG A 221 22.22 10.95 -4.28
CA ARG A 221 23.32 11.60 -5.02
C ARG A 221 24.50 11.92 -4.11
N GLU A 222 24.25 12.51 -2.94
CA GLU A 222 25.31 12.82 -1.96
C GLU A 222 26.00 11.56 -1.47
N ILE A 223 25.26 10.47 -1.27
CA ILE A 223 25.82 9.17 -0.90
C ILE A 223 26.67 8.63 -2.05
N GLY A 224 26.14 8.66 -3.28
CA GLY A 224 26.86 8.22 -4.47
C GLY A 224 28.14 9.00 -4.74
N ASP A 225 28.12 10.34 -4.58
CA ASP A 225 29.30 11.20 -4.75
C ASP A 225 30.44 10.81 -3.78
N VAL A 226 30.12 10.13 -2.66
CA VAL A 226 31.13 9.67 -1.68
C VAL A 226 31.56 8.23 -1.94
N VAL A 227 30.61 7.32 -2.23
CA VAL A 227 30.92 5.87 -2.20
C VAL A 227 31.12 5.26 -3.59
N ASP A 228 30.54 5.79 -4.69
CA ASP A 228 30.50 5.12 -5.99
C ASP A 228 31.88 4.96 -6.65
N ASP A 229 32.86 5.77 -6.26
CA ASP A 229 34.22 5.70 -6.75
C ASP A 229 35.14 4.81 -5.90
N GLU A 230 34.65 4.23 -4.81
CA GLU A 230 35.42 3.32 -3.98
C GLU A 230 35.95 2.12 -4.79
N PRO A 231 37.24 1.77 -4.66
CA PRO A 231 37.86 0.69 -5.45
C PRO A 231 37.13 -0.66 -5.29
N VAL A 232 36.61 -0.94 -4.09
CA VAL A 232 35.89 -2.19 -3.78
C VAL A 232 34.58 -2.32 -4.58
N LEU A 233 34.02 -1.18 -5.04
CA LEU A 233 32.78 -1.15 -5.82
C LEU A 233 32.97 -1.25 -7.33
N GLN A 234 34.20 -1.34 -7.81
CA GLN A 234 34.45 -1.35 -9.25
C GLN A 234 34.38 -2.76 -9.86
N SER A 235 34.51 -3.82 -9.04
CA SER A 235 34.47 -5.21 -9.55
C SER A 235 33.88 -6.19 -8.52
N PRO A 236 32.60 -6.61 -8.68
CA PRO A 236 31.63 -6.14 -9.69
C PRO A 236 31.20 -4.70 -9.43
N LYS A 237 30.85 -3.97 -10.47
CA LYS A 237 30.39 -2.59 -10.31
C LYS A 237 29.09 -2.55 -9.50
N ARG A 238 29.13 -1.77 -8.42
CA ARG A 238 27.99 -1.49 -7.54
C ARG A 238 27.85 0.02 -7.37
N TYR A 239 26.67 0.48 -6.99
CA TYR A 239 26.34 1.88 -6.75
C TYR A 239 25.70 2.05 -5.38
N ALA A 240 25.71 3.26 -4.85
CA ALA A 240 25.12 3.62 -3.56
C ALA A 240 23.74 3.01 -3.33
N MET A 241 22.86 3.03 -4.35
CA MET A 241 21.50 2.48 -4.24
C MET A 241 21.48 1.01 -3.83
N TYR A 242 22.45 0.20 -4.25
CA TYR A 242 22.53 -1.22 -3.86
C TYR A 242 22.73 -1.39 -2.34
N PHE A 243 23.48 -0.50 -1.71
CA PHE A 243 23.74 -0.54 -0.27
C PHE A 243 22.59 0.06 0.52
N ILE A 244 22.03 1.16 0.03
CA ILE A 244 20.85 1.79 0.63
C ILE A 244 19.66 0.83 0.63
N ASP A 245 19.40 0.14 -0.47
CA ASP A 245 18.34 -0.88 -0.56
C ASP A 245 18.54 -1.99 0.48
N LYS A 246 19.77 -2.50 0.65
CA LYS A 246 20.07 -3.51 1.67
C LYS A 246 19.90 -2.98 3.10
N LEU A 247 20.37 -1.76 3.38
CA LEU A 247 20.23 -1.12 4.68
C LEU A 247 18.76 -0.82 5.01
N GLU A 248 17.97 -0.42 4.02
CA GLU A 248 16.54 -0.21 4.17
C GLU A 248 15.81 -1.53 4.49
N HIS A 249 16.09 -2.60 3.75
CA HIS A 249 15.52 -3.93 4.00
C HIS A 249 15.88 -4.46 5.39
N ALA A 250 17.08 -4.16 5.88
CA ALA A 250 17.50 -4.51 7.23
C ALA A 250 16.92 -3.58 8.31
N GLY A 251 16.21 -2.53 7.95
CA GLY A 251 15.63 -1.56 8.87
C GLY A 251 16.65 -0.57 9.46
N ALA A 252 17.81 -0.39 8.82
CA ALA A 252 18.86 0.52 9.29
C ALA A 252 18.65 1.96 8.83
N VAL A 253 18.06 2.15 7.66
CA VAL A 253 17.74 3.47 7.09
C VAL A 253 16.30 3.49 6.59
N GLU A 254 15.76 4.70 6.42
CA GLU A 254 14.44 4.91 5.87
C GLU A 254 14.41 6.17 5.02
N TRP A 255 13.46 6.20 4.06
CA TRP A 255 13.22 7.37 3.24
C TRP A 255 12.18 8.29 3.88
N THR A 256 12.58 9.51 4.21
CA THR A 256 11.71 10.58 4.76
C THR A 256 11.73 11.86 3.94
N GLY A 257 11.94 11.72 2.60
CA GLY A 257 12.29 12.84 1.71
C GLY A 257 13.79 12.88 1.42
N GLN A 258 14.59 12.35 2.33
CA GLN A 258 16.00 11.96 2.20
C GLN A 258 16.22 10.62 2.93
N TRP A 259 17.34 9.97 2.67
CA TRP A 259 17.72 8.74 3.38
C TRP A 259 18.20 9.11 4.78
N SER A 260 17.44 8.70 5.78
CA SER A 260 17.71 8.98 7.19
C SER A 260 17.97 7.68 7.95
N ILE A 261 18.84 7.74 8.94
CA ILE A 261 19.14 6.60 9.79
C ILE A 261 17.97 6.35 10.75
N THR A 262 17.58 5.09 10.91
CA THR A 262 16.59 4.67 11.91
C THR A 262 17.23 4.58 13.32
N GLU A 263 16.41 4.39 14.34
CA GLU A 263 16.89 4.09 15.70
C GLU A 263 17.78 2.83 15.72
N HIS A 264 17.40 1.78 15.02
CA HIS A 264 18.16 0.54 14.94
C HIS A 264 19.49 0.73 14.18
N GLY A 265 19.46 1.47 13.07
CA GLY A 265 20.66 1.81 12.33
C GLY A 265 21.66 2.60 13.19
N ARG A 266 21.14 3.56 13.97
CA ARG A 266 21.98 4.35 14.89
C ARG A 266 22.56 3.50 16.01
N ALA A 267 21.75 2.67 16.67
CA ALA A 267 22.25 1.78 17.71
C ALA A 267 23.34 0.83 17.19
N TYR A 268 23.19 0.35 15.94
CA TYR A 268 24.23 -0.48 15.31
C TYR A 268 25.50 0.33 15.00
N LEU A 269 25.36 1.53 14.43
CA LEU A 269 26.50 2.41 14.12
C LEU A 269 27.29 2.78 15.37
N ASP A 270 26.59 3.08 16.47
CA ASP A 270 27.22 3.39 17.76
C ASP A 270 27.99 2.18 18.29
N SER A 271 27.46 0.96 18.14
CA SER A 271 28.17 -0.27 18.54
C SER A 271 29.48 -0.51 17.79
N LEU A 272 29.55 -0.14 16.48
CA LEU A 272 30.79 -0.22 15.71
C LEU A 272 31.86 0.74 16.19
N SER A 273 31.46 1.83 16.86
CA SER A 273 32.39 2.85 17.36
C SER A 273 33.01 2.50 18.72
N GLU A 274 32.44 1.50 19.42
CA GLU A 274 32.89 1.04 20.72
C GLU A 274 33.88 -0.15 20.65
N GLU A 275 34.06 -0.77 19.47
CA GLU A 275 35.03 -1.83 19.19
C GLU A 275 36.38 -1.26 18.70
#